data_ed21fcbc4dfb1db8ccd2235c0f3b38bb
#
_entry.id   ed21fcbc4dfb1db8ccd2235c0f3b38bb
#
_cell.length_a   1.000
_cell.length_b   1.000
_cell.length_c   1.000
_cell.angle_alpha   90.00
_cell.angle_beta   90.00
_cell.angle_gamma   90.00
#
_symmetry.space_group_name_H-M   'P 1'
#
loop_
_entity.id
_entity.type
_entity.pdbx_description
1 polymer ?
#
loop_
_entity_poly.entity_id
_entity_poly.type
_entity_poly.pdbx_seq_one_letter_code
_entity_poly.pdbx_strand_id
1 'polypeptide(L)' 'MAGIMNNTFLTKEGFEKLQQELDFLRKDRRQEVAARLREASDGEDLIENAEYEAAKNEQAFVEGRIKELEILLATAKIIS' A
#
# COMPACT_ATOMS: atom_id res chain seq x y z
N MET A 1 22.15 2.95 -7.84
CA MET A 1 21.89 3.51 -7.35
C MET A 1 21.21 3.45 -6.27
N ALA A 2 21.09 2.65 -5.87
CA ALA A 2 20.22 2.48 -4.90
C ALA A 2 20.49 3.11 -3.65
N GLY A 3 21.48 3.16 -3.18
CA GLY A 3 21.66 3.57 -1.87
C GLY A 3 21.31 4.91 -1.52
N ILE A 4 20.75 5.56 -2.45
CA ILE A 4 20.54 6.83 -2.15
C ILE A 4 19.43 7.14 -1.39
N MET A 5 18.59 6.35 -1.10
CA MET A 5 17.52 6.75 -0.42
C MET A 5 17.61 6.92 0.96
N ASN A 6 18.65 6.85 1.53
CA ASN A 6 18.67 6.96 2.94
C ASN A 6 18.61 8.34 3.45
N ASN A 7 18.49 9.34 2.67
CA ASN A 7 18.47 10.68 3.20
C ASN A 7 17.15 11.35 3.02
N THR A 8 16.12 10.70 3.40
CA THR A 8 14.80 11.29 3.34
C THR A 8 14.57 12.12 4.60
N PHE A 9 14.22 13.37 4.43
CA PHE A 9 13.93 14.24 5.54
C PHE A 9 12.46 14.61 5.53
N LEU A 10 11.82 14.54 6.68
CA LEU A 10 10.43 14.87 6.80
C LEU A 10 10.20 15.77 7.98
N THR A 11 9.19 16.63 7.87
CA THR A 11 8.78 17.37 9.05
C THR A 11 7.98 16.40 9.91
N LYS A 12 7.74 16.79 11.15
CA LYS A 12 6.94 15.95 12.03
C LYS A 12 5.56 15.74 11.46
N GLU A 13 4.96 16.80 10.93
CA GLU A 13 3.63 16.68 10.35
C GLU A 13 3.64 15.76 9.14
N GLY A 14 4.66 15.85 8.32
CA GLY A 14 4.76 14.98 7.16
C GLY A 14 4.90 13.54 7.57
N PHE A 15 5.70 13.29 8.59
CA PHE A 15 5.89 11.93 9.09
C PHE A 15 4.55 11.37 9.59
N GLU A 16 3.82 12.18 10.35
CA GLU A 16 2.55 11.71 10.88
C GLU A 16 1.53 11.44 9.81
N LYS A 17 1.52 12.26 8.76
CA LYS A 17 0.59 12.01 7.67
C LYS A 17 0.90 10.72 6.97
N LEU A 18 2.15 10.44 6.73
CA LEU A 18 2.51 9.19 6.09
C LEU A 18 2.24 8.00 6.98
N GLN A 19 2.40 8.17 8.29
CA GLN A 19 2.08 7.11 9.23
C GLN A 19 0.58 6.81 9.18
N GLN A 20 -0.24 7.85 9.07
CA GLN A 20 -1.68 7.66 8.98
C GLN A 20 -2.05 6.97 7.69
N GLU A 21 -1.39 7.34 6.61
CA GLU A 21 -1.63 6.66 5.33
C GLU A 21 -1.29 5.18 5.45
N LEU A 22 -0.17 4.87 6.08
CA LEU A 22 0.24 3.48 6.24
C LEU A 22 -0.79 2.71 7.06
N ASP A 23 -1.26 3.32 8.13
CA ASP A 23 -2.26 2.65 8.97
C ASP A 23 -3.54 2.40 8.20
N PHE A 24 -3.98 3.38 7.41
CA PHE A 24 -5.18 3.22 6.62
C PHE A 24 -5.01 2.09 5.61
N LEU A 25 -3.87 2.06 4.94
CA LEU A 25 -3.65 1.02 3.94
C LEU A 25 -3.63 -0.36 4.57
N ARG A 26 -3.00 -0.49 5.72
CA ARG A 26 -2.92 -1.78 6.37
C ARG A 26 -4.26 -2.25 6.90
N LYS A 27 -5.03 -1.34 7.47
CA LYS A 27 -6.26 -1.74 8.09
C LYS A 27 -7.44 -1.75 7.16
N ASP A 28 -7.66 -0.64 6.51
CA ASP A 28 -8.88 -0.50 5.74
C ASP A 28 -8.73 -0.91 4.30
N ARG A 29 -7.72 -0.41 3.65
CA ARG A 29 -7.58 -0.65 2.23
C ARG A 29 -7.26 -2.10 1.93
N ARG A 30 -6.40 -2.68 2.73
CA ARG A 30 -6.02 -4.07 2.53
C ARG A 30 -7.24 -4.99 2.66
N GLN A 31 -8.10 -4.70 3.61
CA GLN A 31 -9.29 -5.51 3.80
C GLN A 31 -10.30 -5.33 2.70
N GLU A 32 -10.45 -4.10 2.22
CA GLU A 32 -11.36 -3.84 1.11
C GLU A 32 -10.95 -4.61 -0.12
N VAL A 33 -9.66 -4.58 -0.43
CA VAL A 33 -9.16 -5.24 -1.61
C VAL A 33 -9.28 -6.74 -1.46
N ALA A 34 -9.00 -7.26 -0.27
CA ALA A 34 -9.13 -8.69 -0.03
C ALA A 34 -10.58 -9.14 -0.20
N ALA A 35 -11.51 -8.32 0.24
CA ALA A 35 -12.92 -8.67 0.08
C ALA A 35 -13.32 -8.67 -1.39
N ARG A 36 -12.86 -7.69 -2.14
CA ARG A 36 -13.16 -7.64 -3.55
C ARG A 36 -12.56 -8.83 -4.29
N LEU A 37 -11.34 -9.20 -3.91
CA LEU A 37 -10.70 -10.32 -4.54
C LEU A 37 -11.47 -11.60 -4.26
N ARG A 38 -11.95 -11.75 -3.02
CA ARG A 38 -12.69 -12.92 -2.65
C ARG A 38 -14.02 -12.99 -3.40
N GLU A 39 -14.71 -11.86 -3.51
CA GLU A 39 -15.94 -11.84 -4.25
C GLU A 39 -15.73 -12.17 -5.71
N ALA A 40 -14.69 -11.64 -6.29
CA ALA A 40 -14.42 -11.89 -7.69
C ALA A 40 -14.05 -13.35 -7.94
N SER A 41 -13.35 -13.95 -6.99
CA SER A 41 -12.92 -15.32 -7.21
C SER A 41 -14.03 -16.32 -6.91
N ASP A 42 -15.11 -15.90 -6.27
CA ASP A 42 -16.22 -16.80 -6.05
C ASP A 42 -17.09 -16.92 -7.28
N GLY A 43 -16.85 -16.10 -8.30
CA GLY A 43 -17.64 -16.18 -9.51
C GLY A 43 -17.34 -17.44 -10.27
N GLU A 44 -18.29 -17.85 -11.10
CA GLU A 44 -18.12 -19.06 -11.78
C GLU A 44 -17.27 -18.95 -12.99
N ASP A 45 -17.29 -17.80 -13.64
CA ASP A 45 -16.52 -17.62 -14.80
C ASP A 45 -15.27 -16.89 -14.52
N LEU A 46 -14.26 -17.53 -14.11
CA LEU A 46 -13.02 -16.85 -13.80
C LEU A 46 -12.19 -16.56 -15.01
N ILE A 47 -12.50 -17.14 -16.15
CA ILE A 47 -11.64 -17.01 -17.28
C ILE A 47 -11.56 -15.60 -17.78
N GLU A 48 -12.62 -14.88 -17.81
CA GLU A 48 -12.57 -13.54 -18.27
C GLU A 48 -13.01 -12.58 -17.19
N ASN A 49 -12.61 -12.85 -16.00
CA ASN A 49 -13.07 -12.06 -14.88
C ASN A 49 -12.22 -10.81 -14.76
N ALA A 50 -12.65 -9.76 -15.41
CA ALA A 50 -11.91 -8.50 -15.36
C ALA A 50 -11.89 -7.92 -13.96
N GLU A 51 -12.90 -8.19 -13.16
CA GLU A 51 -12.90 -7.69 -11.81
C GLU A 51 -11.87 -8.38 -10.93
N TYR A 52 -11.67 -9.66 -11.17
CA TYR A 52 -10.65 -10.38 -10.44
C TYR A 52 -9.26 -9.81 -10.77
N GLU A 53 -9.00 -9.57 -12.05
CA GLU A 53 -7.74 -9.03 -12.47
C GLU A 53 -7.54 -7.63 -11.90
N ALA A 54 -8.58 -6.81 -11.91
CA ALA A 54 -8.48 -5.48 -11.35
C ALA A 54 -8.20 -5.52 -9.86
N ALA A 55 -8.82 -6.43 -9.15
CA ALA A 55 -8.60 -6.57 -7.72
C ALA A 55 -7.18 -7.05 -7.42
N LYS A 56 -6.67 -7.96 -8.25
CA LYS A 56 -5.30 -8.42 -8.08
C LYS A 56 -4.30 -7.30 -8.33
N ASN A 57 -4.56 -6.48 -9.34
CA ASN A 57 -3.68 -5.37 -9.62
C ASN A 57 -3.72 -4.35 -8.49
N GLU A 58 -4.91 -4.11 -7.95
CA GLU A 58 -5.02 -3.18 -6.85
C GLU A 58 -4.33 -3.72 -5.60
N GLN A 59 -4.42 -5.03 -5.37
CA GLN A 59 -3.73 -5.63 -4.25
C GLN A 59 -2.23 -5.41 -4.37
N ALA A 60 -1.67 -5.63 -5.55
CA ALA A 60 -0.25 -5.42 -5.75
C ALA A 60 0.14 -3.97 -5.49
N PHE A 61 -0.70 -3.04 -5.95
CA PHE A 61 -0.42 -1.63 -5.75
C PHE A 61 -0.45 -1.27 -4.26
N VAL A 62 -1.45 -1.76 -3.53
CA VAL A 62 -1.56 -1.48 -2.11
C VAL A 62 -0.39 -2.07 -1.34
N GLU A 63 -0.03 -3.30 -1.65
CA GLU A 63 1.09 -3.92 -0.94
C GLU A 63 2.41 -3.23 -1.25
N GLY A 64 2.58 -2.78 -2.49
CA GLY A 64 3.78 -2.03 -2.85
C GLY A 64 3.85 -0.72 -2.11
N ARG A 65 2.73 -0.03 -2.00
CA ARG A 65 2.71 1.25 -1.29
C ARG A 65 2.98 1.06 0.21
N ILE A 66 2.41 0.00 0.79
CA ILE A 66 2.66 -0.30 2.20
C ILE A 66 4.16 -0.51 2.42
N LYS A 67 4.79 -1.31 1.57
CA LYS A 67 6.20 -1.56 1.73
C LYS A 67 7.02 -0.29 1.54
N GLU A 68 6.65 0.52 0.57
CA GLU A 68 7.33 1.77 0.32
C GLU A 68 7.25 2.68 1.55
N LEU A 69 6.07 2.79 2.14
CA LEU A 69 5.90 3.62 3.32
C LEU A 69 6.63 3.06 4.53
N GLU A 70 6.65 1.74 4.67
CA GLU A 70 7.38 1.14 5.77
C GLU A 70 8.87 1.47 5.67
N ILE A 71 9.43 1.39 4.49
CA ILE A 71 10.83 1.71 4.31
C ILE A 71 11.07 3.19 4.54
N LEU A 72 10.22 4.02 3.97
CA LEU A 72 10.38 5.45 4.09
C LEU A 72 10.32 5.89 5.55
N LEU A 73 9.34 5.41 6.29
CA LEU A 73 9.21 5.82 7.68
C LEU A 73 10.31 5.24 8.57
N ALA A 74 10.85 4.11 8.18
CA ALA A 74 11.93 3.52 8.97
C ALA A 74 13.23 4.27 8.77
N THR A 75 13.41 4.90 7.61
CA THR A 75 14.68 5.55 7.33
C THR A 75 14.61 7.06 7.33
N ALA A 76 13.44 7.63 7.49
CA ALA A 76 13.31 9.09 7.44
C ALA A 76 13.91 9.75 8.66
N LYS A 77 14.38 10.96 8.46
CA LYS A 77 14.89 11.76 9.54
C LYS A 77 13.96 12.95 9.72
N ILE A 78 13.60 13.19 10.96
CA ILE A 78 12.68 14.28 11.27
C ILE A 78 13.45 15.56 11.41
N ILE A 79 12.98 16.59 10.72
CA ILE A 79 13.60 17.89 10.87
C ILE A 79 12.60 18.81 11.53
N SER A 80 13.06 19.76 12.27
CA SER A 80 12.17 20.68 12.97
C SER A 80 12.14 22.04 12.33
#